data_daeb99e345ea9455b724e79290a289e0
#
_entry.id   daeb99e345ea9455b724e79290a289e0
#
_cell.length_a   1.000
_cell.length_b   1.000
_cell.length_c   1.000
_cell.angle_alpha   90.00
_cell.angle_beta   90.00
_cell.angle_gamma   90.00
#
_symmetry.space_group_name_H-M   'P 1'
#
loop_
_entity.id
_entity.type
_entity.pdbx_description
1 polymer ?
#
loop_
_entity_poly.entity_id
_entity_poly.type
_entity_poly.pdbx_seq_one_letter_code
_entity_poly.pdbx_strand_id
1 'polypeptide(L)'
;MTANPQQDGASLLAIDVGEIHTRAALFDVVEGRYRFLAFGSAPTTVAAPYHHVGEGIRKALGQLEEITGRTLVGMDERLVMPERQDGSGVDTFVATMSAGPPLKVLGVGLLDDVSLEGVKRLTTTISARLVEALSLNDRRKPEGRLDTILGTRPDVIIIAGGTEEGASYSVLRLVDAVGLACSLIPKERRPDVLYAGNGKLVDEVKTKLKAVTNLYIAPNLLPDLDTEQIAPARTRLADIFRSVRGRQIQGVKELDAWAGKRLTPTSTAFGRVIQFLSKVYDPTKGVLGVDVGASATTIAAAFAGDLALGVYPQFGLGRGLPELLKSVSVSQIARWLPVEVSEDYLTDYIYNKSIHPGSIPVTPEDLAIELALTRQVIRSSLALAAADFPKSVHSSAESQWPMFEPILAAGSTLTQAPSPGHSLLTLLDALQPVGVTTLVLDQSNLTAPLGAAARLNPVLVVQVLESSAFLSLATVISPAAHVRLGTPILRLRVTYESGDETSFEIKQGSLDALPLPMGESARLRLQPLHRADVGMGGPGRGGSVRVVGGVLGVVIDARGRPLRLPDDAGRRRDLYKKWLWTLGGG
;
A
#
# COMPACT_ATOMS: atom_id res chain seq x y z
N MET A 1 -6.83 -15.79 -38.18
CA MET A 1 -6.48 -14.50 -37.58
C MET A 1 -4.96 -14.39 -37.61
N THR A 2 -4.45 -13.63 -38.52
CA THR A 2 -3.01 -13.44 -38.73
C THR A 2 -2.47 -12.58 -37.60
N ALA A 3 -1.52 -13.12 -36.83
CA ALA A 3 -0.78 -12.39 -35.82
C ALA A 3 -0.09 -11.18 -36.48
N ASN A 4 -0.29 -10.02 -35.88
CA ASN A 4 0.36 -8.77 -36.27
C ASN A 4 1.84 -8.83 -35.82
N PRO A 5 2.85 -8.76 -36.71
CA PRO A 5 4.25 -8.95 -36.33
C PRO A 5 4.96 -7.69 -35.81
N GLN A 6 4.25 -6.77 -35.12
CA GLN A 6 4.81 -5.53 -34.62
C GLN A 6 4.54 -5.31 -33.12
N GLN A 7 4.79 -6.33 -32.32
CA GLN A 7 5.03 -6.18 -30.88
C GLN A 7 6.36 -6.87 -30.51
N ASP A 8 7.41 -6.53 -31.22
CA ASP A 8 8.77 -6.75 -30.72
C ASP A 8 8.98 -5.84 -29.52
N GLY A 9 9.27 -6.47 -28.40
CA GLY A 9 9.14 -6.02 -27.05
C GLY A 9 9.72 -4.64 -26.75
N ALA A 10 8.87 -3.71 -26.43
CA ALA A 10 9.26 -2.37 -26.03
C ALA A 10 9.86 -2.38 -24.62
N SER A 11 11.13 -1.98 -24.48
CA SER A 11 11.79 -1.78 -23.21
C SER A 11 11.08 -0.69 -22.39
N LEU A 12 11.09 -0.85 -21.05
CA LEU A 12 10.42 0.09 -20.13
C LEU A 12 11.34 0.48 -19.00
N LEU A 13 11.45 1.78 -18.79
CA LEU A 13 12.09 2.39 -17.62
C LEU A 13 11.02 2.95 -16.69
N ALA A 14 11.11 2.61 -15.42
CA ALA A 14 10.23 3.14 -14.38
C ALA A 14 11.03 3.91 -13.34
N ILE A 15 10.59 5.12 -12.99
CA ILE A 15 11.11 5.89 -11.85
C ILE A 15 10.08 5.90 -10.74
N ASP A 16 10.49 5.55 -9.52
CA ASP A 16 9.69 5.75 -8.30
C ASP A 16 10.40 6.72 -7.36
N VAL A 17 9.76 7.86 -7.10
CA VAL A 17 10.29 8.90 -6.19
C VAL A 17 9.64 8.72 -4.82
N GLY A 18 10.31 7.97 -3.95
CA GLY A 18 9.92 7.77 -2.56
C GLY A 18 10.41 8.91 -1.65
N GLU A 19 10.01 8.88 -0.37
CA GLU A 19 10.44 9.89 0.62
C GLU A 19 11.95 9.82 0.91
N ILE A 20 12.52 8.61 0.94
CA ILE A 20 13.93 8.38 1.29
C ILE A 20 14.77 8.04 0.07
N HIS A 21 14.27 7.18 -0.81
CA HIS A 21 14.99 6.73 -1.99
C HIS A 21 14.19 7.00 -3.26
N THR A 22 14.92 7.41 -4.29
CA THR A 22 14.47 7.41 -5.68
C THR A 22 15.03 6.18 -6.35
N ARG A 23 14.18 5.40 -7.03
CA ARG A 23 14.54 4.15 -7.70
C ARG A 23 14.27 4.24 -9.18
N ALA A 24 15.15 3.66 -9.98
CA ALA A 24 15.01 3.48 -11.43
C ALA A 24 15.02 1.98 -11.73
N ALA A 25 13.96 1.44 -12.29
CA ALA A 25 13.84 0.02 -12.62
C ALA A 25 13.73 -0.17 -14.14
N LEU A 26 14.52 -1.08 -14.69
CA LEU A 26 14.54 -1.41 -16.11
C LEU A 26 13.89 -2.77 -16.35
N PHE A 27 12.99 -2.78 -17.34
CA PHE A 27 12.33 -3.98 -17.82
C PHE A 27 12.59 -4.11 -19.31
N ASP A 28 12.85 -5.33 -19.76
CA ASP A 28 13.08 -5.60 -21.17
C ASP A 28 12.66 -7.04 -21.51
N VAL A 29 12.68 -7.36 -22.79
CA VAL A 29 12.38 -8.71 -23.28
C VAL A 29 13.65 -9.57 -23.31
N VAL A 30 13.61 -10.65 -22.54
CA VAL A 30 14.65 -11.68 -22.51
C VAL A 30 14.00 -13.01 -22.90
N GLU A 31 14.55 -13.65 -23.93
CA GLU A 31 14.02 -14.92 -24.45
C GLU A 31 12.51 -14.88 -24.77
N GLY A 32 12.06 -13.77 -25.36
CA GLY A 32 10.67 -13.59 -25.77
C GLY A 32 9.68 -13.29 -24.63
N ARG A 33 10.16 -13.00 -23.43
CA ARG A 33 9.34 -12.63 -22.27
C ARG A 33 9.87 -11.39 -21.58
N TYR A 34 8.97 -10.53 -21.13
CA TYR A 34 9.34 -9.40 -20.30
C TYR A 34 9.91 -9.86 -18.96
N ARG A 35 11.06 -9.28 -18.61
CA ARG A 35 11.76 -9.51 -17.35
C ARG A 35 12.14 -8.19 -16.70
N PHE A 36 12.13 -8.17 -15.38
CA PHE A 36 12.84 -7.16 -14.63
C PHE A 36 14.34 -7.45 -14.72
N LEU A 37 15.13 -6.47 -15.19
CA LEU A 37 16.58 -6.65 -15.42
C LEU A 37 17.38 -6.19 -14.20
N ALA A 38 17.19 -4.93 -13.79
CA ALA A 38 17.95 -4.32 -12.71
C ALA A 38 17.21 -3.09 -12.16
N PHE A 39 17.65 -2.61 -11.01
CA PHE A 39 17.30 -1.28 -10.51
C PHE A 39 18.53 -0.52 -10.02
N GLY A 40 18.50 0.81 -10.18
CA GLY A 40 19.39 1.75 -9.51
C GLY A 40 18.62 2.48 -8.41
N SER A 41 19.29 2.85 -7.34
CA SER A 41 18.69 3.55 -6.20
C SER A 41 19.61 4.63 -5.67
N ALA A 42 19.03 5.79 -5.36
CA ALA A 42 19.76 6.91 -4.77
C ALA A 42 18.91 7.59 -3.69
N PRO A 43 19.52 8.31 -2.75
CA PRO A 43 18.77 9.16 -1.83
C PRO A 43 17.89 10.15 -2.58
N THR A 44 16.64 10.29 -2.13
CA THR A 44 15.71 11.27 -2.68
C THR A 44 16.15 12.69 -2.32
N THR A 45 16.11 13.61 -3.31
CA THR A 45 16.59 15.00 -3.18
C THR A 45 15.46 16.04 -3.11
N VAL A 46 14.25 15.62 -2.77
CA VAL A 46 13.07 16.49 -2.58
C VAL A 46 13.24 17.45 -1.42
N ALA A 47 13.91 17.04 -0.35
CA ALA A 47 14.19 17.85 0.83
C ALA A 47 15.48 18.68 0.66
N ALA A 48 15.77 19.53 1.66
CA ALA A 48 17.04 20.25 1.74
C ALA A 48 18.24 19.28 1.61
N PRO A 49 19.36 19.69 1.00
CA PRO A 49 19.63 21.01 0.47
C PRO A 49 19.14 21.25 -0.97
N TYR A 50 18.69 20.21 -1.67
CA TYR A 50 18.41 20.28 -3.11
C TYR A 50 17.03 20.88 -3.45
N HIS A 51 15.99 20.47 -2.73
CA HIS A 51 14.59 20.82 -3.02
C HIS A 51 14.15 20.52 -4.47
N HIS A 52 14.76 19.52 -5.10
CA HIS A 52 14.58 19.17 -6.51
C HIS A 52 14.68 17.65 -6.72
N VAL A 53 13.79 17.05 -7.50
CA VAL A 53 13.81 15.58 -7.73
C VAL A 53 14.97 15.13 -8.65
N GLY A 54 15.47 16.00 -9.50
CA GLY A 54 16.36 15.65 -10.63
C GLY A 54 17.67 15.01 -10.21
N GLU A 55 18.31 15.48 -9.14
CA GLU A 55 19.61 14.92 -8.71
C GLU A 55 19.48 13.47 -8.21
N GLY A 56 18.44 13.18 -7.43
CA GLY A 56 18.15 11.80 -7.01
C GLY A 56 17.85 10.87 -8.20
N ILE A 57 17.08 11.38 -9.17
CA ILE A 57 16.78 10.63 -10.39
C ILE A 57 18.06 10.38 -11.19
N ARG A 58 18.89 11.41 -11.42
CA ARG A 58 20.14 11.28 -12.17
C ARG A 58 21.08 10.23 -11.55
N LYS A 59 21.23 10.24 -10.22
CA LYS A 59 22.05 9.26 -9.50
C LYS A 59 21.47 7.84 -9.59
N ALA A 60 20.16 7.69 -9.48
CA ALA A 60 19.53 6.38 -9.63
C ALA A 60 19.67 5.83 -11.06
N LEU A 61 19.56 6.70 -12.06
CA LEU A 61 19.80 6.33 -13.47
C LEU A 61 21.26 5.98 -13.71
N GLY A 62 22.22 6.80 -13.21
CA GLY A 62 23.65 6.51 -13.35
C GLY A 62 24.04 5.16 -12.74
N GLN A 63 23.52 4.82 -11.55
CA GLN A 63 23.72 3.50 -10.97
C GLN A 63 23.13 2.39 -11.83
N LEU A 64 21.95 2.60 -12.42
CA LEU A 64 21.32 1.63 -13.32
C LEU A 64 22.14 1.44 -14.61
N GLU A 65 22.68 2.53 -15.16
CA GLU A 65 23.59 2.51 -16.32
C GLU A 65 24.88 1.70 -16.00
N GLU A 66 25.48 1.93 -14.83
CA GLU A 66 26.65 1.17 -14.38
C GLU A 66 26.38 -0.33 -14.25
N ILE A 67 25.19 -0.71 -13.73
CA ILE A 67 24.80 -2.12 -13.56
C ILE A 67 24.50 -2.79 -14.91
N THR A 68 23.82 -2.08 -15.80
CA THR A 68 23.31 -2.68 -17.05
C THR A 68 24.24 -2.48 -18.24
N GLY A 69 25.15 -1.51 -18.19
CA GLY A 69 25.93 -1.05 -19.32
C GLY A 69 25.13 -0.28 -20.38
N ARG A 70 23.83 -0.01 -20.13
CA ARG A 70 22.95 0.66 -21.05
C ARG A 70 22.92 2.16 -20.79
N THR A 71 23.24 2.98 -21.77
CA THR A 71 23.11 4.44 -21.68
C THR A 71 21.64 4.83 -21.73
N LEU A 72 21.13 5.45 -20.68
CA LEU A 72 19.74 5.88 -20.54
C LEU A 72 19.58 7.40 -20.72
N VAL A 73 20.60 8.18 -20.36
CA VAL A 73 20.62 9.64 -20.46
C VAL A 73 21.62 10.09 -21.50
N GLY A 74 21.18 10.95 -22.42
CA GLY A 74 22.03 11.51 -23.46
C GLY A 74 22.94 12.63 -22.96
N MET A 75 23.87 13.09 -23.81
CA MET A 75 24.77 14.23 -23.51
C MET A 75 24.01 15.55 -23.28
N ASP A 76 22.76 15.63 -23.71
CA ASP A 76 21.85 16.76 -23.49
C ASP A 76 21.08 16.66 -22.16
N GLU A 77 21.47 15.72 -21.29
CA GLU A 77 20.84 15.42 -20.00
C GLU A 77 19.37 14.98 -20.10
N ARG A 78 18.94 14.54 -21.29
CA ARG A 78 17.60 14.02 -21.53
C ARG A 78 17.59 12.50 -21.61
N LEU A 79 16.47 11.95 -21.18
CA LEU A 79 16.21 10.52 -21.35
C LEU A 79 16.22 10.17 -22.85
N VAL A 80 16.98 9.13 -23.21
CA VAL A 80 17.04 8.63 -24.60
C VAL A 80 15.78 7.80 -24.86
N MET A 81 14.89 8.32 -25.69
CA MET A 81 13.64 7.67 -26.10
C MET A 81 13.34 8.01 -27.57
N PRO A 82 12.96 7.04 -28.40
CA PRO A 82 12.89 5.60 -28.17
C PRO A 82 14.27 4.93 -28.05
N GLU A 83 14.28 3.61 -27.77
CA GLU A 83 15.49 2.78 -27.78
C GLU A 83 16.17 2.85 -29.17
N ARG A 84 17.50 2.97 -29.15
CA ARG A 84 18.32 3.08 -30.37
C ARG A 84 18.89 1.73 -30.78
N GLN A 85 19.36 1.63 -32.02
CA GLN A 85 19.96 0.40 -32.56
C GLN A 85 21.23 -0.07 -31.82
N ASP A 86 21.91 0.83 -31.13
CA ASP A 86 23.06 0.53 -30.28
C ASP A 86 22.66 0.01 -28.88
N GLY A 87 21.37 -0.16 -28.61
CA GLY A 87 20.82 -0.59 -27.33
C GLY A 87 20.75 0.50 -26.28
N SER A 88 21.04 1.77 -26.62
CA SER A 88 20.86 2.89 -25.71
C SER A 88 19.41 3.35 -25.65
N GLY A 89 18.98 3.86 -24.49
CA GLY A 89 17.65 4.38 -24.28
C GLY A 89 16.62 3.31 -23.93
N VAL A 90 15.35 3.70 -23.98
CA VAL A 90 14.17 2.85 -23.69
C VAL A 90 12.98 3.32 -24.52
N ASP A 91 12.06 2.41 -24.84
CA ASP A 91 10.88 2.75 -25.64
C ASP A 91 9.76 3.39 -24.83
N THR A 92 9.65 3.01 -23.57
CA THR A 92 8.55 3.46 -22.70
C THR A 92 9.08 3.92 -21.36
N PHE A 93 8.48 5.00 -20.86
CA PHE A 93 8.81 5.56 -19.54
C PHE A 93 7.55 5.71 -18.69
N VAL A 94 7.65 5.34 -17.41
CA VAL A 94 6.63 5.58 -16.39
C VAL A 94 7.24 6.15 -15.12
N ALA A 95 6.43 6.90 -14.37
CA ALA A 95 6.87 7.45 -13.10
C ALA A 95 5.80 7.32 -12.03
N THR A 96 6.24 7.00 -10.81
CA THR A 96 5.43 7.04 -9.60
C THR A 96 6.06 7.95 -8.56
N MET A 97 5.24 8.47 -7.64
CA MET A 97 5.72 9.38 -6.60
C MET A 97 4.92 9.23 -5.32
N SER A 98 5.63 9.12 -4.19
CA SER A 98 5.07 9.24 -2.83
C SER A 98 5.77 10.32 -1.99
N ALA A 99 6.85 10.91 -2.50
CA ALA A 99 7.63 11.92 -1.81
C ALA A 99 6.86 13.22 -1.57
N GLY A 100 7.26 13.90 -0.51
CA GLY A 100 6.73 15.18 -0.06
C GLY A 100 5.64 15.06 1.00
N PRO A 101 5.33 16.18 1.71
CA PRO A 101 4.38 16.17 2.82
C PRO A 101 2.98 15.75 2.36
N PRO A 102 2.16 15.12 3.22
CA PRO A 102 0.78 14.81 2.88
C PRO A 102 0.02 16.05 2.42
N LEU A 103 -0.77 15.92 1.34
CA LEU A 103 -1.58 17.04 0.85
C LEU A 103 -2.63 17.44 1.89
N LYS A 104 -2.82 18.74 2.09
CA LYS A 104 -3.87 19.27 2.96
C LYS A 104 -5.18 19.31 2.19
N VAL A 105 -6.13 18.49 2.60
CA VAL A 105 -7.47 18.44 2.01
C VAL A 105 -8.49 19.10 2.93
N LEU A 106 -9.30 19.99 2.39
CA LEU A 106 -10.49 20.50 3.05
C LEU A 106 -11.72 19.86 2.40
N GLY A 107 -12.53 19.18 3.20
CA GLY A 107 -13.78 18.56 2.76
C GLY A 107 -14.94 19.54 2.82
N VAL A 108 -15.79 19.53 1.81
CA VAL A 108 -17.04 20.31 1.78
C VAL A 108 -18.17 19.36 1.41
N GLY A 109 -19.20 19.28 2.26
CA GLY A 109 -20.31 18.36 2.04
C GLY A 109 -21.63 18.87 2.61
N LEU A 110 -22.74 18.21 2.33
CA LEU A 110 -24.04 18.57 2.89
C LEU A 110 -24.17 18.09 4.34
N LEU A 111 -23.87 16.83 4.59
CA LEU A 111 -24.04 16.15 5.88
C LEU A 111 -22.73 15.48 6.31
N ASP A 112 -22.42 15.55 7.59
CA ASP A 112 -21.19 14.98 8.16
C ASP A 112 -21.13 13.47 7.97
N ASP A 113 -22.22 12.78 8.29
CA ASP A 113 -22.30 11.31 8.32
C ASP A 113 -22.55 10.67 6.94
N VAL A 114 -22.70 11.47 5.90
CA VAL A 114 -23.01 10.99 4.53
C VAL A 114 -21.99 11.50 3.54
N SER A 115 -22.11 12.78 3.13
CA SER A 115 -21.24 13.33 2.07
C SER A 115 -19.78 13.45 2.50
N LEU A 116 -19.52 13.84 3.76
CA LEU A 116 -18.15 13.98 4.26
C LEU A 116 -17.49 12.64 4.55
N GLU A 117 -18.24 11.58 4.84
CA GLU A 117 -17.66 10.23 4.94
C GLU A 117 -17.09 9.76 3.60
N GLY A 118 -17.78 10.00 2.48
CA GLY A 118 -17.26 9.73 1.14
C GLY A 118 -16.00 10.57 0.83
N VAL A 119 -15.98 11.85 1.25
CA VAL A 119 -14.78 12.70 1.11
C VAL A 119 -13.61 12.19 1.95
N LYS A 120 -13.85 11.73 3.18
CA LYS A 120 -12.82 11.11 4.03
C LYS A 120 -12.20 9.89 3.35
N ARG A 121 -13.04 8.94 2.89
CA ARG A 121 -12.59 7.74 2.17
C ARG A 121 -11.84 8.08 0.90
N LEU A 122 -12.32 9.04 0.12
CA LEU A 122 -11.61 9.50 -1.08
C LEU A 122 -10.25 10.11 -0.72
N THR A 123 -10.16 10.91 0.33
CA THR A 123 -8.91 11.55 0.78
C THR A 123 -7.86 10.52 1.15
N THR A 124 -8.23 9.39 1.77
CA THR A 124 -7.28 8.33 2.14
C THR A 124 -6.70 7.57 0.95
N THR A 125 -7.19 7.76 -0.27
CA THR A 125 -6.68 7.02 -1.44
C THR A 125 -5.33 7.51 -1.96
N ILE A 126 -4.83 8.64 -1.47
CA ILE A 126 -3.50 9.21 -1.75
C ILE A 126 -2.85 9.68 -0.44
N SER A 127 -1.56 10.05 -0.49
CA SER A 127 -0.89 10.67 0.65
C SER A 127 -1.46 12.07 0.92
N ALA A 128 -2.55 12.13 1.70
CA ALA A 128 -3.27 13.35 2.06
C ALA A 128 -3.82 13.28 3.49
N ARG A 129 -4.14 14.43 4.05
CA ARG A 129 -4.82 14.58 5.35
C ARG A 129 -6.01 15.50 5.19
N LEU A 130 -7.16 15.06 5.67
CA LEU A 130 -8.31 15.93 5.86
C LEU A 130 -7.99 16.86 7.05
N VAL A 131 -7.70 18.13 6.73
CA VAL A 131 -7.31 19.10 7.77
C VAL A 131 -8.52 19.77 8.38
N GLU A 132 -9.62 19.87 7.64
CA GLU A 132 -10.88 20.44 8.11
C GLU A 132 -12.03 19.98 7.21
N ALA A 133 -13.25 20.04 7.74
CA ALA A 133 -14.48 19.72 7.01
C ALA A 133 -15.53 20.79 7.24
N LEU A 134 -16.24 21.15 6.19
CA LEU A 134 -17.37 22.09 6.21
C LEU A 134 -18.64 21.39 5.76
N SER A 135 -19.69 21.46 6.57
CA SER A 135 -21.01 20.94 6.25
C SER A 135 -22.11 21.98 6.47
N LEU A 136 -23.32 21.65 6.07
CA LEU A 136 -24.48 22.48 6.43
C LEU A 136 -24.82 22.35 7.92
N ASN A 137 -24.50 21.22 8.52
CA ASN A 137 -24.76 20.95 9.94
C ASN A 137 -23.74 21.62 10.85
N ASP A 138 -22.62 22.11 10.30
CA ASP A 138 -21.71 22.88 11.08
C ASP A 138 -22.37 24.23 11.48
N ARG A 139 -22.21 24.60 12.73
CA ARG A 139 -22.83 25.82 13.29
C ARG A 139 -22.09 27.10 12.90
N ARG A 140 -21.12 27.01 11.95
CA ARG A 140 -20.30 28.15 11.52
C ARG A 140 -21.14 29.13 10.70
N LYS A 141 -21.00 30.42 11.01
CA LYS A 141 -21.53 31.49 10.18
C LYS A 141 -20.77 31.54 8.84
N PRO A 142 -21.32 32.18 7.79
CA PRO A 142 -20.64 32.31 6.50
C PRO A 142 -19.20 32.85 6.62
N GLU A 143 -18.99 33.86 7.47
CA GLU A 143 -17.67 34.46 7.73
C GLU A 143 -16.71 33.41 8.34
N GLY A 144 -17.17 32.62 9.30
CA GLY A 144 -16.37 31.57 9.95
C GLY A 144 -16.00 30.43 8.99
N ARG A 145 -16.83 30.11 8.00
CA ARG A 145 -16.48 29.16 6.92
C ARG A 145 -15.37 29.72 6.03
N LEU A 146 -15.48 31.00 5.66
CA LEU A 146 -14.45 31.68 4.89
C LEU A 146 -13.12 31.70 5.65
N ASP A 147 -13.13 32.10 6.93
CA ASP A 147 -11.96 32.12 7.78
C ASP A 147 -11.31 30.74 7.91
N THR A 148 -12.14 29.68 7.99
CA THR A 148 -11.66 28.30 8.03
C THR A 148 -10.90 27.94 6.76
N ILE A 149 -11.43 28.24 5.57
CA ILE A 149 -10.75 27.95 4.29
C ILE A 149 -9.44 28.75 4.19
N LEU A 150 -9.47 30.03 4.53
CA LEU A 150 -8.30 30.91 4.45
C LEU A 150 -7.21 30.51 5.47
N GLY A 151 -7.63 30.12 6.69
CA GLY A 151 -6.72 29.76 7.79
C GLY A 151 -6.05 28.41 7.61
N THR A 152 -6.77 27.41 7.09
CA THR A 152 -6.24 26.05 6.87
C THR A 152 -5.27 25.97 5.70
N ARG A 153 -5.38 26.88 4.73
CA ARG A 153 -4.56 26.92 3.50
C ARG A 153 -4.47 25.52 2.86
N PRO A 154 -5.60 24.96 2.41
CA PRO A 154 -5.61 23.64 1.83
C PRO A 154 -4.89 23.63 0.47
N ASP A 155 -4.31 22.47 0.11
CA ASP A 155 -3.80 22.22 -1.23
C ASP A 155 -4.94 21.83 -2.18
N VAL A 156 -5.94 21.14 -1.63
CA VAL A 156 -7.09 20.61 -2.36
C VAL A 156 -8.37 20.86 -1.56
N ILE A 157 -9.44 21.24 -2.24
CA ILE A 157 -10.80 21.25 -1.69
C ILE A 157 -11.62 20.20 -2.43
N ILE A 158 -12.25 19.29 -1.70
CA ILE A 158 -13.14 18.26 -2.27
C ILE A 158 -14.58 18.65 -1.90
N ILE A 159 -15.41 18.88 -2.91
CA ILE A 159 -16.83 19.20 -2.74
C ILE A 159 -17.65 17.99 -3.15
N ALA A 160 -18.43 17.45 -2.20
CA ALA A 160 -19.34 16.35 -2.43
C ALA A 160 -20.73 16.68 -1.83
N GLY A 161 -21.76 16.02 -2.33
CA GLY A 161 -23.08 16.10 -1.72
C GLY A 161 -24.20 16.44 -2.70
N GLY A 162 -25.41 16.14 -2.23
CA GLY A 162 -26.59 16.04 -3.07
C GLY A 162 -26.55 14.75 -3.89
N THR A 163 -27.59 13.92 -3.74
CA THR A 163 -27.84 12.84 -4.71
C THR A 163 -28.21 13.44 -6.06
N GLU A 164 -28.28 12.65 -7.14
CA GLU A 164 -28.60 13.16 -8.49
C GLU A 164 -29.95 13.87 -8.57
N GLU A 165 -30.90 13.50 -7.73
CA GLU A 165 -32.25 14.12 -7.60
C GLU A 165 -32.34 15.03 -6.36
N GLY A 166 -31.23 15.24 -5.63
CA GLY A 166 -31.23 15.85 -4.30
C GLY A 166 -31.00 17.36 -4.27
N ALA A 167 -30.56 17.85 -3.12
CA ALA A 167 -30.45 19.26 -2.77
C ALA A 167 -29.49 20.03 -3.69
N SER A 168 -30.04 20.95 -4.49
CA SER A 168 -29.26 21.80 -5.41
C SER A 168 -28.84 23.11 -4.75
N TYR A 169 -29.78 23.84 -4.15
CA TYR A 169 -29.53 25.16 -3.56
C TYR A 169 -28.44 25.14 -2.46
N SER A 170 -28.52 24.15 -1.58
CA SER A 170 -27.57 24.03 -0.47
C SER A 170 -26.14 23.72 -0.93
N VAL A 171 -25.98 22.88 -1.96
CA VAL A 171 -24.68 22.60 -2.57
C VAL A 171 -24.10 23.88 -3.19
N LEU A 172 -24.90 24.64 -3.94
CA LEU A 172 -24.44 25.87 -4.58
C LEU A 172 -24.02 26.94 -3.58
N ARG A 173 -24.68 27.05 -2.43
CA ARG A 173 -24.22 27.95 -1.34
C ARG A 173 -22.84 27.58 -0.81
N LEU A 174 -22.53 26.29 -0.69
CA LEU A 174 -21.18 25.83 -0.29
C LEU A 174 -20.16 26.12 -1.40
N VAL A 175 -20.53 25.91 -2.66
CA VAL A 175 -19.71 26.26 -3.83
C VAL A 175 -19.41 27.77 -3.87
N ASP A 176 -20.39 28.63 -3.56
CA ASP A 176 -20.20 30.09 -3.50
C ASP A 176 -19.19 30.49 -2.42
N ALA A 177 -19.26 29.86 -1.24
CA ALA A 177 -18.30 30.12 -0.17
C ALA A 177 -16.87 29.71 -0.57
N VAL A 178 -16.70 28.55 -1.25
CA VAL A 178 -15.41 28.11 -1.79
C VAL A 178 -14.92 29.06 -2.88
N GLY A 179 -15.78 29.49 -3.79
CA GLY A 179 -15.46 30.42 -4.87
C GLY A 179 -14.97 31.77 -4.34
N LEU A 180 -15.67 32.30 -3.32
CA LEU A 180 -15.29 33.54 -2.65
C LEU A 180 -13.90 33.38 -1.97
N ALA A 181 -13.70 32.30 -1.22
CA ALA A 181 -12.40 32.03 -0.58
C ALA A 181 -11.26 31.94 -1.62
N CYS A 182 -11.45 31.19 -2.69
CA CYS A 182 -10.46 31.06 -3.77
C CYS A 182 -10.17 32.40 -4.46
N SER A 183 -11.13 33.30 -4.58
CA SER A 183 -10.92 34.64 -5.17
C SER A 183 -10.03 35.54 -4.30
N LEU A 184 -10.07 35.36 -2.97
CA LEU A 184 -9.27 36.11 -2.01
C LEU A 184 -7.84 35.55 -1.87
N ILE A 185 -7.59 34.31 -2.29
CA ILE A 185 -6.26 33.68 -2.24
C ILE A 185 -5.44 34.09 -3.48
N PRO A 186 -4.15 34.48 -3.32
CA PRO A 186 -3.26 34.74 -4.44
C PRO A 186 -3.21 33.56 -5.42
N LYS A 187 -3.19 33.83 -6.72
CA LYS A 187 -3.32 32.83 -7.79
C LYS A 187 -2.38 31.64 -7.65
N GLU A 188 -1.15 31.89 -7.22
CA GLU A 188 -0.08 30.89 -7.07
C GLU A 188 -0.34 29.92 -5.90
N ARG A 189 -1.18 30.31 -4.94
CA ARG A 189 -1.49 29.57 -3.70
C ARG A 189 -2.92 29.03 -3.67
N ARG A 190 -3.68 29.21 -4.74
CA ARG A 190 -5.06 28.72 -4.80
C ARG A 190 -5.11 27.20 -4.74
N PRO A 191 -5.99 26.63 -3.91
CA PRO A 191 -6.20 25.18 -3.91
C PRO A 191 -6.78 24.71 -5.25
N ASP A 192 -6.46 23.49 -5.64
CA ASP A 192 -7.21 22.81 -6.69
C ASP A 192 -8.54 22.32 -6.11
N VAL A 193 -9.62 22.37 -6.87
CA VAL A 193 -10.96 21.97 -6.42
C VAL A 193 -11.43 20.74 -7.19
N LEU A 194 -11.83 19.69 -6.47
CA LEU A 194 -12.53 18.53 -7.01
C LEU A 194 -14.02 18.64 -6.65
N TYR A 195 -14.85 18.71 -7.67
CA TYR A 195 -16.30 18.59 -7.51
C TYR A 195 -16.72 17.15 -7.86
N ALA A 196 -17.34 16.48 -6.90
CA ALA A 196 -17.84 15.11 -7.01
C ALA A 196 -19.23 14.97 -6.33
N GLY A 197 -20.09 15.96 -6.56
CA GLY A 197 -21.47 16.00 -6.10
C GLY A 197 -22.47 15.87 -7.24
N ASN A 198 -23.71 16.33 -7.01
CA ASN A 198 -24.82 16.24 -7.95
C ASN A 198 -24.44 16.67 -9.37
N GLY A 199 -24.55 15.74 -10.33
CA GLY A 199 -24.15 15.93 -11.72
C GLY A 199 -24.95 17.04 -12.45
N LYS A 200 -26.18 17.29 -12.05
CA LYS A 200 -27.03 18.36 -12.63
C LYS A 200 -26.48 19.77 -12.38
N LEU A 201 -25.63 19.95 -11.36
CA LEU A 201 -25.07 21.25 -10.99
C LEU A 201 -23.70 21.55 -11.65
N VAL A 202 -23.16 20.63 -12.42
CA VAL A 202 -21.81 20.73 -12.98
C VAL A 202 -21.57 22.03 -13.76
N ASP A 203 -22.52 22.47 -14.58
CA ASP A 203 -22.35 23.67 -15.39
C ASP A 203 -22.44 24.96 -14.56
N GLU A 204 -23.26 24.99 -13.53
CA GLU A 204 -23.29 26.10 -12.57
C GLU A 204 -22.01 26.16 -11.74
N VAL A 205 -21.50 25.01 -11.28
CA VAL A 205 -20.22 24.91 -10.57
C VAL A 205 -19.06 25.38 -11.43
N LYS A 206 -19.02 25.00 -12.71
CA LYS A 206 -18.01 25.50 -13.67
C LYS A 206 -18.08 27.01 -13.80
N THR A 207 -19.28 27.58 -13.92
CA THR A 207 -19.47 29.03 -14.04
C THR A 207 -18.93 29.77 -12.82
N LYS A 208 -19.15 29.22 -11.62
CA LYS A 208 -18.72 29.86 -10.36
C LYS A 208 -17.23 29.68 -10.04
N LEU A 209 -16.61 28.53 -10.38
CA LEU A 209 -15.28 28.17 -9.90
C LEU A 209 -14.17 28.25 -10.95
N LYS A 210 -14.46 28.04 -12.25
CA LYS A 210 -13.43 27.93 -13.31
C LYS A 210 -12.52 29.16 -13.44
N ALA A 211 -13.02 30.34 -13.11
CA ALA A 211 -12.24 31.57 -13.18
C ALA A 211 -11.30 31.77 -11.97
N VAL A 212 -11.59 31.13 -10.83
CA VAL A 212 -10.92 31.38 -9.56
C VAL A 212 -10.08 30.22 -9.05
N THR A 213 -10.16 29.03 -9.66
CA THR A 213 -9.37 27.86 -9.29
C THR A 213 -9.19 26.87 -10.44
N ASN A 214 -8.27 25.90 -10.30
CA ASN A 214 -8.23 24.74 -11.17
C ASN A 214 -9.34 23.77 -10.73
N LEU A 215 -10.38 23.68 -11.54
CA LEU A 215 -11.54 22.85 -11.25
C LEU A 215 -11.47 21.50 -11.96
N TYR A 216 -11.61 20.44 -11.18
CA TYR A 216 -11.72 19.05 -11.65
C TYR A 216 -13.15 18.55 -11.37
N ILE A 217 -13.71 17.83 -12.32
CA ILE A 217 -15.05 17.26 -12.20
C ILE A 217 -14.94 15.73 -12.21
N ALA A 218 -15.59 15.09 -11.26
CA ALA A 218 -15.83 13.65 -11.23
C ALA A 218 -17.34 13.36 -11.16
N PRO A 219 -17.79 12.17 -11.55
CA PRO A 219 -19.12 11.69 -11.22
C PRO A 219 -19.38 11.79 -9.72
N ASN A 220 -20.65 11.91 -9.35
CA ASN A 220 -21.06 12.02 -7.96
C ASN A 220 -20.55 10.85 -7.12
N LEU A 221 -19.97 11.15 -5.96
CA LEU A 221 -19.53 10.11 -4.99
C LEU A 221 -20.72 9.29 -4.49
N LEU A 222 -21.88 9.93 -4.33
CA LEU A 222 -23.12 9.34 -3.82
C LEU A 222 -24.27 9.71 -4.76
N PRO A 223 -24.40 9.04 -5.93
CA PRO A 223 -25.48 9.31 -6.87
C PRO A 223 -26.86 9.06 -6.25
N ASP A 224 -26.94 8.10 -5.35
CA ASP A 224 -28.07 7.81 -4.46
C ASP A 224 -27.55 7.48 -3.05
N LEU A 225 -28.45 7.25 -2.08
CA LEU A 225 -28.06 7.04 -0.67
C LEU A 225 -27.43 5.67 -0.40
N ASP A 226 -27.62 4.72 -1.29
CA ASP A 226 -27.17 3.32 -1.13
C ASP A 226 -25.95 3.00 -1.97
N THR A 227 -25.62 3.84 -2.95
CA THR A 227 -24.54 3.59 -3.92
C THR A 227 -23.42 4.59 -3.76
N GLU A 228 -22.21 4.11 -3.48
CA GLU A 228 -21.00 4.93 -3.45
C GLU A 228 -20.08 4.63 -4.65
N GLN A 229 -19.58 5.67 -5.32
CA GLN A 229 -18.74 5.59 -6.52
C GLN A 229 -17.42 6.33 -6.34
N ILE A 230 -16.49 5.77 -5.54
CA ILE A 230 -15.19 6.41 -5.26
C ILE A 230 -14.23 6.33 -6.47
N ALA A 231 -14.26 5.28 -7.28
CA ALA A 231 -13.26 5.00 -8.30
C ALA A 231 -13.05 6.12 -9.35
N PRO A 232 -14.10 6.77 -9.91
CA PRO A 232 -13.93 7.90 -10.82
C PRO A 232 -13.28 9.11 -10.15
N ALA A 233 -13.74 9.45 -8.94
CA ALA A 233 -13.20 10.57 -8.16
C ALA A 233 -11.75 10.33 -7.74
N ARG A 234 -11.38 9.10 -7.38
CA ARG A 234 -10.00 8.69 -7.09
C ARG A 234 -9.07 8.94 -8.29
N THR A 235 -9.54 8.68 -9.51
CA THR A 235 -8.75 8.97 -10.72
C THR A 235 -8.50 10.48 -10.86
N ARG A 236 -9.50 11.30 -10.62
CA ARG A 236 -9.35 12.77 -10.65
C ARG A 236 -8.48 13.30 -9.52
N LEU A 237 -8.56 12.71 -8.34
CA LEU A 237 -7.71 13.09 -7.22
C LEU A 237 -6.23 12.77 -7.49
N ALA A 238 -5.94 11.69 -8.23
CA ALA A 238 -4.59 11.40 -8.70
C ALA A 238 -4.08 12.45 -9.72
N ASP A 239 -4.95 12.99 -10.60
CA ASP A 239 -4.61 14.10 -11.49
C ASP A 239 -4.31 15.39 -10.70
N ILE A 240 -5.08 15.66 -9.65
CA ILE A 240 -4.86 16.79 -8.74
C ILE A 240 -3.53 16.62 -7.99
N PHE A 241 -3.25 15.43 -7.45
CA PHE A 241 -1.97 15.14 -6.80
C PHE A 241 -0.79 15.52 -7.71
N ARG A 242 -0.82 15.08 -8.97
CA ARG A 242 0.19 15.42 -9.98
C ARG A 242 0.33 16.93 -10.18
N SER A 243 -0.80 17.64 -10.33
CA SER A 243 -0.82 19.10 -10.50
C SER A 243 -0.21 19.82 -9.30
N VAL A 244 -0.61 19.45 -8.08
CA VAL A 244 -0.13 20.05 -6.84
C VAL A 244 1.36 19.76 -6.64
N ARG A 245 1.81 18.51 -6.81
CA ARG A 245 3.24 18.15 -6.70
C ARG A 245 4.10 18.88 -7.71
N GLY A 246 3.62 19.05 -8.95
CA GLY A 246 4.31 19.85 -9.96
C GLY A 246 4.48 21.34 -9.61
N ARG A 247 3.67 21.87 -8.68
CA ARG A 247 3.82 23.24 -8.13
C ARG A 247 4.69 23.29 -6.88
N GLN A 248 4.62 22.25 -6.05
CA GLN A 248 5.30 22.22 -4.74
C GLN A 248 6.76 21.81 -4.83
N ILE A 249 7.13 20.94 -5.77
CA ILE A 249 8.44 20.30 -5.83
C ILE A 249 9.07 20.55 -7.19
N GLN A 250 10.28 21.12 -7.20
CA GLN A 250 11.02 21.39 -8.42
C GLN A 250 11.45 20.10 -9.14
N GLY A 251 11.41 20.11 -10.47
CA GLY A 251 11.74 18.98 -11.33
C GLY A 251 10.59 17.97 -11.52
N VAL A 252 9.49 18.08 -10.79
CA VAL A 252 8.35 17.16 -10.94
C VAL A 252 7.60 17.39 -12.25
N LYS A 253 7.53 18.63 -12.75
CA LYS A 253 6.92 18.93 -14.05
C LYS A 253 7.68 18.28 -15.21
N GLU A 254 9.01 18.29 -15.13
CA GLU A 254 9.91 17.66 -16.09
C GLU A 254 9.76 16.13 -16.05
N LEU A 255 9.74 15.54 -14.86
CA LEU A 255 9.48 14.11 -14.67
C LEU A 255 8.12 13.71 -15.22
N ASP A 256 7.08 14.49 -14.96
CA ASP A 256 5.73 14.27 -15.49
C ASP A 256 5.70 14.41 -17.02
N ALA A 257 6.47 15.34 -17.59
CA ALA A 257 6.60 15.48 -19.04
C ALA A 257 7.26 14.22 -19.67
N TRP A 258 8.32 13.69 -19.07
CA TRP A 258 8.93 12.41 -19.52
C TRP A 258 7.92 11.25 -19.46
N ALA A 259 7.09 11.22 -18.42
CA ALA A 259 6.03 10.24 -18.28
C ALA A 259 4.79 10.52 -19.20
N GLY A 260 4.87 11.45 -20.13
CA GLY A 260 3.75 11.83 -21.00
C GLY A 260 2.54 12.35 -20.21
N LYS A 261 2.77 13.11 -19.14
CA LYS A 261 1.76 13.65 -18.20
C LYS A 261 0.95 12.55 -17.50
N ARG A 262 1.64 11.49 -17.10
CA ARG A 262 1.06 10.29 -16.45
C ARG A 262 1.73 9.92 -15.14
N LEU A 263 2.50 10.84 -14.53
CA LEU A 263 3.01 10.67 -13.17
C LEU A 263 1.87 10.23 -12.25
N THR A 264 2.05 9.10 -11.59
CA THR A 264 0.98 8.46 -10.81
C THR A 264 1.38 8.43 -9.32
N PRO A 265 0.46 8.71 -8.37
CA PRO A 265 0.73 8.44 -6.96
C PRO A 265 1.13 6.98 -6.78
N THR A 266 2.21 6.70 -6.03
CA THR A 266 2.72 5.33 -5.79
C THR A 266 1.62 4.42 -5.27
N SER A 267 0.79 4.89 -4.33
CA SER A 267 -0.34 4.14 -3.78
C SER A 267 -1.41 3.78 -4.83
N THR A 268 -1.72 4.71 -5.74
CA THR A 268 -2.70 4.45 -6.82
C THR A 268 -2.18 3.38 -7.78
N ALA A 269 -0.90 3.42 -8.11
CA ALA A 269 -0.25 2.43 -8.95
C ALA A 269 -0.18 1.07 -8.24
N PHE A 270 0.23 1.04 -6.98
CA PHE A 270 0.22 -0.16 -6.13
C PHE A 270 -1.16 -0.80 -6.08
N GLY A 271 -2.20 -0.02 -5.77
CA GLY A 271 -3.58 -0.50 -5.71
C GLY A 271 -4.09 -1.11 -7.02
N ARG A 272 -3.64 -0.64 -8.19
CA ARG A 272 -4.02 -1.23 -9.48
C ARG A 272 -3.53 -2.68 -9.63
N VAL A 273 -2.33 -3.00 -9.16
CA VAL A 273 -1.81 -4.37 -9.20
C VAL A 273 -2.63 -5.26 -8.27
N ILE A 274 -2.94 -4.80 -7.06
CA ILE A 274 -3.76 -5.56 -6.11
C ILE A 274 -5.18 -5.78 -6.68
N GLN A 275 -5.76 -4.76 -7.29
CA GLN A 275 -7.05 -4.85 -7.99
C GLN A 275 -7.02 -5.85 -9.15
N PHE A 276 -5.92 -5.87 -9.92
CA PHE A 276 -5.73 -6.84 -11.00
C PHE A 276 -5.64 -8.26 -10.46
N LEU A 277 -4.79 -8.49 -9.45
CA LEU A 277 -4.62 -9.81 -8.85
C LEU A 277 -5.94 -10.37 -8.32
N SER A 278 -6.80 -9.54 -7.71
CA SER A 278 -8.10 -9.99 -7.21
C SER A 278 -9.10 -10.45 -8.28
N LYS A 279 -8.83 -10.13 -9.56
CA LYS A 279 -9.62 -10.63 -10.70
C LYS A 279 -9.10 -11.96 -11.25
N VAL A 280 -7.85 -12.30 -10.96
CA VAL A 280 -7.15 -13.48 -11.49
C VAL A 280 -7.16 -14.62 -10.47
N TYR A 281 -7.06 -14.28 -9.18
CA TYR A 281 -7.06 -15.26 -8.09
C TYR A 281 -8.50 -15.65 -7.67
N ASP A 282 -8.60 -16.43 -6.59
CA ASP A 282 -9.85 -16.95 -6.07
C ASP A 282 -10.86 -15.83 -5.74
N PRO A 283 -11.99 -15.72 -6.45
CA PRO A 283 -12.97 -14.64 -6.23
C PRO A 283 -13.67 -14.74 -4.86
N THR A 284 -13.56 -15.85 -4.15
CA THR A 284 -14.14 -16.03 -2.80
C THR A 284 -13.25 -15.44 -1.71
N LYS A 285 -12.01 -15.09 -2.04
CA LYS A 285 -11.03 -14.46 -1.16
C LYS A 285 -10.64 -13.08 -1.68
N GLY A 286 -10.20 -12.23 -0.78
CA GLY A 286 -9.59 -10.97 -1.19
C GLY A 286 -8.10 -11.12 -1.51
N VAL A 287 -7.52 -10.13 -2.18
CA VAL A 287 -6.08 -9.93 -2.29
C VAL A 287 -5.70 -8.73 -1.44
N LEU A 288 -4.69 -8.89 -0.58
CA LEU A 288 -4.21 -7.82 0.28
C LEU A 288 -2.81 -7.36 -0.17
N GLY A 289 -2.66 -6.07 -0.35
CA GLY A 289 -1.37 -5.41 -0.52
C GLY A 289 -1.05 -4.56 0.71
N VAL A 290 0.18 -4.67 1.20
CA VAL A 290 0.70 -3.88 2.32
C VAL A 290 2.04 -3.29 1.91
N ASP A 291 2.12 -1.96 1.85
CA ASP A 291 3.38 -1.25 1.58
C ASP A 291 3.72 -0.34 2.76
N VAL A 292 4.83 -0.64 3.45
CA VAL A 292 5.29 0.10 4.62
C VAL A 292 6.42 1.04 4.23
N GLY A 293 6.04 2.27 3.89
CA GLY A 293 6.98 3.32 3.51
C GLY A 293 7.33 4.29 4.66
N ALA A 294 8.32 5.14 4.43
CA ALA A 294 8.66 6.22 5.37
C ALA A 294 7.61 7.33 5.38
N SER A 295 6.97 7.64 4.24
CA SER A 295 5.94 8.68 4.14
C SER A 295 4.57 8.23 4.65
N ALA A 296 4.23 6.96 4.45
CA ALA A 296 2.92 6.39 4.79
C ALA A 296 2.98 4.86 4.79
N THR A 297 2.04 4.22 5.47
CA THR A 297 1.67 2.83 5.22
C THR A 297 0.47 2.78 4.29
N THR A 298 0.55 2.00 3.22
CA THR A 298 -0.54 1.78 2.26
C THR A 298 -1.14 0.40 2.47
N ILE A 299 -2.45 0.34 2.60
CA ILE A 299 -3.25 -0.90 2.59
C ILE A 299 -4.14 -0.87 1.35
N ALA A 300 -4.00 -1.87 0.52
CA ALA A 300 -4.84 -2.09 -0.64
C ALA A 300 -5.50 -3.46 -0.51
N ALA A 301 -6.81 -3.51 -0.33
CA ALA A 301 -7.57 -4.75 -0.28
C ALA A 301 -8.52 -4.79 -1.47
N ALA A 302 -8.48 -5.85 -2.26
CA ALA A 302 -9.34 -5.97 -3.43
C ALA A 302 -10.10 -7.29 -3.43
N PHE A 303 -11.37 -7.23 -3.80
CA PHE A 303 -12.31 -8.35 -3.81
C PHE A 303 -13.02 -8.38 -5.15
N ALA A 304 -12.77 -9.40 -5.98
CA ALA A 304 -13.34 -9.55 -7.32
C ALA A 304 -13.24 -8.29 -8.20
N GLY A 305 -12.19 -7.49 -8.00
CA GLY A 305 -11.94 -6.25 -8.73
C GLY A 305 -12.41 -4.97 -8.04
N ASP A 306 -13.13 -5.03 -6.94
CA ASP A 306 -13.44 -3.86 -6.11
C ASP A 306 -12.27 -3.58 -5.17
N LEU A 307 -11.77 -2.34 -5.19
CA LEU A 307 -10.56 -1.93 -4.48
C LEU A 307 -10.89 -0.95 -3.35
N ALA A 308 -10.64 -1.38 -2.12
CA ALA A 308 -10.47 -0.52 -0.96
C ALA A 308 -8.98 -0.13 -0.84
N LEU A 309 -8.69 1.16 -0.92
CA LEU A 309 -7.32 1.70 -0.89
C LEU A 309 -7.21 2.75 0.20
N GLY A 310 -6.34 2.50 1.18
CA GLY A 310 -6.04 3.41 2.26
C GLY A 310 -4.54 3.73 2.35
N VAL A 311 -4.22 5.02 2.39
CA VAL A 311 -2.87 5.56 2.61
C VAL A 311 -2.86 6.30 3.94
N TYR A 312 -2.00 5.91 4.85
CA TYR A 312 -1.97 6.39 6.22
C TYR A 312 -0.64 7.09 6.54
N PRO A 313 -0.54 8.41 6.29
CA PRO A 313 0.69 9.17 6.56
C PRO A 313 1.07 9.21 8.05
N GLN A 314 0.10 9.11 8.94
CA GLN A 314 0.33 9.03 10.40
C GLN A 314 0.97 7.72 10.85
N PHE A 315 1.04 6.73 9.97
CA PHE A 315 1.62 5.41 10.21
C PHE A 315 2.78 5.10 9.25
N GLY A 316 3.45 6.13 8.72
CA GLY A 316 4.72 5.99 8.03
C GLY A 316 5.89 5.83 9.00
N LEU A 317 6.92 5.06 8.62
CA LEU A 317 8.14 4.85 9.43
C LEU A 317 9.16 5.99 9.30
N GLY A 318 8.69 7.21 9.06
CA GLY A 318 9.52 8.41 8.93
C GLY A 318 8.95 9.58 9.73
N ARG A 319 8.84 10.73 9.10
CA ARG A 319 8.42 11.98 9.76
C ARG A 319 7.07 11.90 10.48
N GLY A 320 6.17 11.04 10.03
CA GLY A 320 4.86 10.83 10.64
C GLY A 320 4.87 9.93 11.88
N LEU A 321 5.99 9.27 12.16
CA LEU A 321 6.06 8.23 13.20
C LEU A 321 5.63 8.68 14.61
N PRO A 322 5.94 9.90 15.10
CA PRO A 322 5.45 10.34 16.41
C PRO A 322 3.92 10.43 16.49
N GLU A 323 3.22 10.54 15.38
CA GLU A 323 1.74 10.54 15.38
C GLU A 323 1.14 9.19 15.76
N LEU A 324 1.90 8.11 15.59
CA LEU A 324 1.52 6.78 16.07
C LEU A 324 1.25 6.81 17.59
N LEU A 325 2.06 7.54 18.35
CA LEU A 325 1.92 7.66 19.82
C LEU A 325 0.63 8.37 20.27
N LYS A 326 -0.10 9.02 19.37
CA LYS A 326 -1.42 9.59 19.66
C LYS A 326 -2.52 8.54 19.74
N SER A 327 -2.32 7.39 19.09
CA SER A 327 -3.30 6.30 18.99
C SER A 327 -2.84 4.99 19.63
N VAL A 328 -1.54 4.85 19.91
CA VAL A 328 -0.92 3.64 20.41
C VAL A 328 0.02 4.00 21.56
N SER A 329 -0.10 3.30 22.69
CA SER A 329 0.84 3.48 23.81
C SER A 329 2.21 2.86 23.51
N VAL A 330 3.24 3.39 24.15
CA VAL A 330 4.62 2.85 24.05
C VAL A 330 4.65 1.37 24.45
N SER A 331 3.92 0.99 25.51
CA SER A 331 3.80 -0.40 25.97
C SER A 331 3.18 -1.35 24.92
N GLN A 332 2.26 -0.86 24.09
CA GLN A 332 1.71 -1.64 22.98
C GLN A 332 2.72 -1.91 21.86
N ILE A 333 3.73 -1.04 21.70
CA ILE A 333 4.85 -1.25 20.79
C ILE A 333 5.87 -2.19 21.46
N ALA A 334 6.22 -1.91 22.72
CA ALA A 334 7.21 -2.67 23.49
C ALA A 334 6.86 -4.15 23.62
N ARG A 335 5.59 -4.52 23.63
CA ARG A 335 5.17 -5.93 23.67
C ARG A 335 5.70 -6.78 22.50
N TRP A 336 6.08 -6.16 21.38
CA TRP A 336 6.63 -6.85 20.22
C TRP A 336 8.14 -7.03 20.30
N LEU A 337 8.81 -6.44 21.29
CA LEU A 337 10.25 -6.50 21.42
C LEU A 337 10.72 -7.84 21.99
N PRO A 338 11.66 -8.52 21.35
CA PRO A 338 12.35 -9.72 21.87
C PRO A 338 13.45 -9.37 22.87
N VAL A 339 13.66 -8.08 23.13
CA VAL A 339 14.68 -7.52 24.00
C VAL A 339 14.05 -6.58 25.02
N GLU A 340 14.68 -6.39 26.15
CA GLU A 340 14.24 -5.44 27.14
C GLU A 340 14.77 -4.05 26.81
N VAL A 341 13.85 -3.13 26.57
CA VAL A 341 14.13 -1.73 26.22
C VAL A 341 13.25 -0.84 27.07
N SER A 342 13.81 0.22 27.64
CA SER A 342 13.02 1.18 28.41
C SER A 342 12.03 1.95 27.52
N GLU A 343 10.91 2.39 28.09
CA GLU A 343 9.93 3.19 27.35
C GLU A 343 10.52 4.52 26.88
N ASP A 344 11.43 5.12 27.66
CA ASP A 344 12.12 6.35 27.29
C ASP A 344 13.01 6.14 26.06
N TYR A 345 13.81 5.06 26.05
CA TYR A 345 14.66 4.74 24.88
C TYR A 345 13.83 4.50 23.62
N LEU A 346 12.72 3.76 23.75
CA LEU A 346 11.82 3.51 22.62
C LEU A 346 11.18 4.82 22.11
N THR A 347 10.81 5.70 23.03
CA THR A 347 10.25 7.02 22.71
C THR A 347 11.28 7.89 22.00
N ASP A 348 12.50 7.95 22.52
CA ASP A 348 13.61 8.69 21.90
C ASP A 348 13.95 8.15 20.52
N TYR A 349 13.95 6.82 20.35
CA TYR A 349 14.15 6.20 19.04
C TYR A 349 13.10 6.65 18.03
N ILE A 350 11.82 6.68 18.42
CA ILE A 350 10.71 7.13 17.56
C ILE A 350 10.91 8.58 17.10
N TYR A 351 11.27 9.48 18.02
CA TYR A 351 11.53 10.88 17.69
C TYR A 351 12.77 11.05 16.83
N ASN A 352 13.87 10.36 17.14
CA ASN A 352 15.10 10.39 16.34
C ASN A 352 14.84 9.88 14.91
N LYS A 353 14.10 8.77 14.76
CA LYS A 353 13.72 8.24 13.45
C LYS A 353 12.86 9.23 12.67
N SER A 354 12.01 10.00 13.32
CA SER A 354 11.19 11.03 12.64
C SER A 354 12.01 12.19 12.10
N ILE A 355 13.10 12.54 12.77
CA ILE A 355 14.04 13.59 12.35
C ILE A 355 14.98 13.05 11.25
N HIS A 356 15.41 11.79 11.39
CA HIS A 356 16.33 11.10 10.49
C HIS A 356 15.68 9.86 9.86
N PRO A 357 14.64 10.02 9.01
CA PRO A 357 13.86 8.89 8.51
C PRO A 357 14.66 7.91 7.65
N GLY A 358 15.78 8.34 7.08
CA GLY A 358 16.71 7.50 6.31
C GLY A 358 17.73 6.74 7.16
N SER A 359 17.74 6.87 8.49
CA SER A 359 18.63 6.10 9.35
C SER A 359 18.32 4.61 9.25
N ILE A 360 19.37 3.79 9.27
CA ILE A 360 19.27 2.32 9.32
C ILE A 360 19.58 1.84 10.73
N PRO A 361 18.95 0.75 11.20
CA PRO A 361 19.26 0.18 12.51
C PRO A 361 20.71 -0.30 12.56
N VAL A 362 21.43 0.08 13.61
CA VAL A 362 22.86 -0.24 13.77
C VAL A 362 23.06 -1.39 14.75
N THR A 363 22.16 -1.52 15.73
CA THR A 363 22.21 -2.55 16.76
C THR A 363 21.07 -3.57 16.60
N PRO A 364 21.16 -4.77 17.18
CA PRO A 364 20.03 -5.70 17.24
C PRO A 364 18.81 -5.11 17.94
N GLU A 365 18.99 -4.24 18.93
CA GLU A 365 17.94 -3.53 19.63
C GLU A 365 17.21 -2.55 18.70
N ASP A 366 17.95 -1.76 17.91
CA ASP A 366 17.40 -0.84 16.93
C ASP A 366 16.58 -1.59 15.89
N LEU A 367 17.11 -2.71 15.39
CA LEU A 367 16.39 -3.57 14.45
C LEU A 367 15.09 -4.12 15.07
N ALA A 368 15.17 -4.58 16.31
CA ALA A 368 14.00 -5.08 17.04
C ALA A 368 12.91 -3.99 17.16
N ILE A 369 13.32 -2.75 17.45
CA ILE A 369 12.42 -1.59 17.51
C ILE A 369 11.80 -1.31 16.13
N GLU A 370 12.58 -1.29 15.06
CA GLU A 370 12.04 -1.05 13.71
C GLU A 370 11.02 -2.12 13.29
N LEU A 371 11.31 -3.39 13.60
CA LEU A 371 10.38 -4.49 13.34
C LEU A 371 9.12 -4.42 14.24
N ALA A 372 9.25 -3.98 15.49
CA ALA A 372 8.11 -3.75 16.37
C ALA A 372 7.21 -2.60 15.87
N LEU A 373 7.82 -1.50 15.45
CA LEU A 373 7.13 -0.37 14.83
C LEU A 373 6.42 -0.80 13.54
N THR A 374 7.09 -1.58 12.69
CA THR A 374 6.51 -2.12 11.45
C THR A 374 5.26 -2.96 11.74
N ARG A 375 5.30 -3.86 12.76
CA ARG A 375 4.12 -4.62 13.20
C ARG A 375 2.98 -3.69 13.59
N GLN A 376 3.30 -2.67 14.36
CA GLN A 376 2.28 -1.79 14.91
C GLN A 376 1.66 -0.89 13.83
N VAL A 377 2.44 -0.30 12.92
CA VAL A 377 1.90 0.54 11.84
C VAL A 377 1.03 -0.27 10.87
N ILE A 378 1.42 -1.51 10.54
CA ILE A 378 0.59 -2.41 9.72
C ILE A 378 -0.74 -2.69 10.44
N ARG A 379 -0.71 -3.08 11.71
CA ARG A 379 -1.94 -3.35 12.49
C ARG A 379 -2.87 -2.15 12.54
N SER A 380 -2.32 -0.97 12.87
CA SER A 380 -3.09 0.26 12.98
C SER A 380 -3.69 0.67 11.64
N SER A 381 -2.91 0.55 10.55
CA SER A 381 -3.38 0.85 9.20
C SER A 381 -4.47 -0.12 8.74
N LEU A 382 -4.30 -1.42 9.00
CA LEU A 382 -5.27 -2.44 8.62
C LEU A 382 -6.59 -2.29 9.40
N ALA A 383 -6.51 -1.91 10.68
CA ALA A 383 -7.69 -1.64 11.50
C ALA A 383 -8.53 -0.47 10.94
N LEU A 384 -7.87 0.58 10.44
CA LEU A 384 -8.57 1.68 9.77
C LEU A 384 -9.12 1.26 8.39
N ALA A 385 -8.32 0.54 7.60
CA ALA A 385 -8.72 0.09 6.26
C ALA A 385 -9.92 -0.85 6.29
N ALA A 386 -10.05 -1.66 7.33
CA ALA A 386 -11.11 -2.66 7.45
C ALA A 386 -12.53 -2.05 7.50
N ALA A 387 -12.66 -0.80 7.89
CA ALA A 387 -13.94 -0.09 7.84
C ALA A 387 -14.50 0.04 6.40
N ASP A 388 -13.61 0.01 5.41
CA ASP A 388 -13.94 0.15 3.99
C ASP A 388 -14.03 -1.21 3.27
N PHE A 389 -13.85 -2.34 3.97
CA PHE A 389 -13.96 -3.67 3.37
C PHE A 389 -15.42 -4.04 3.14
N PRO A 390 -15.73 -4.75 2.05
CA PRO A 390 -17.10 -5.17 1.75
C PRO A 390 -17.67 -6.05 2.87
N LYS A 391 -18.84 -5.71 3.38
CA LYS A 391 -19.52 -6.47 4.45
C LYS A 391 -19.97 -7.88 4.01
N SER A 392 -20.06 -8.11 2.71
CA SER A 392 -20.45 -9.39 2.11
C SER A 392 -19.34 -10.45 2.11
N VAL A 393 -18.10 -10.05 2.41
CA VAL A 393 -16.96 -10.98 2.38
C VAL A 393 -16.93 -11.81 3.65
N HIS A 394 -16.84 -13.14 3.48
CA HIS A 394 -16.80 -14.07 4.59
C HIS A 394 -15.56 -13.83 5.47
N SER A 395 -15.79 -13.39 6.69
CA SER A 395 -14.81 -13.49 7.77
C SER A 395 -15.09 -14.77 8.56
N SER A 396 -14.07 -15.50 8.95
CA SER A 396 -14.19 -16.52 9.99
C SER A 396 -14.70 -15.86 11.28
N ALA A 397 -15.53 -16.54 12.07
CA ALA A 397 -15.98 -16.03 13.36
C ALA A 397 -14.81 -15.68 14.32
N GLU A 398 -13.63 -16.16 14.02
CA GLU A 398 -12.40 -16.03 14.81
C GLU A 398 -11.36 -15.09 14.16
N SER A 399 -11.66 -14.57 12.94
CA SER A 399 -10.80 -13.61 12.24
C SER A 399 -11.33 -12.19 12.37
N GLN A 400 -10.43 -11.25 12.65
CA GLN A 400 -10.75 -9.82 12.59
C GLN A 400 -10.94 -9.33 11.13
N TRP A 401 -10.41 -10.10 10.15
CA TRP A 401 -10.31 -9.68 8.76
C TRP A 401 -10.86 -10.77 7.83
N PRO A 402 -11.28 -10.39 6.62
CA PRO A 402 -11.56 -11.35 5.55
C PRO A 402 -10.35 -12.25 5.25
N MET A 403 -10.58 -13.38 4.62
CA MET A 403 -9.50 -14.20 4.11
C MET A 403 -8.88 -13.55 2.88
N PHE A 404 -7.55 -13.47 2.87
CA PHE A 404 -6.77 -12.93 1.77
C PHE A 404 -5.87 -14.00 1.16
N GLU A 405 -5.84 -14.06 -0.19
CA GLU A 405 -4.97 -14.93 -0.98
C GLU A 405 -4.73 -14.32 -2.36
N PRO A 406 -3.50 -13.92 -2.70
CA PRO A 406 -2.32 -13.82 -1.84
C PRO A 406 -2.30 -12.54 -0.98
N ILE A 407 -1.29 -12.45 -0.10
CA ILE A 407 -0.90 -11.21 0.57
C ILE A 407 0.44 -10.75 -0.02
N LEU A 408 0.48 -9.57 -0.61
CA LEU A 408 1.68 -8.95 -1.18
C LEU A 408 2.19 -7.86 -0.25
N ALA A 409 3.44 -8.00 0.21
CA ALA A 409 4.08 -7.04 1.12
C ALA A 409 5.24 -6.33 0.44
N ALA A 410 5.39 -5.04 0.73
CA ALA A 410 6.47 -4.17 0.24
C ALA A 410 6.96 -3.24 1.36
N GLY A 411 8.05 -2.56 1.11
CA GLY A 411 8.64 -1.57 2.01
C GLY A 411 9.99 -1.98 2.57
N SER A 412 10.88 -1.00 2.72
CA SER A 412 12.30 -1.23 3.01
C SER A 412 12.56 -2.03 4.29
N THR A 413 11.82 -1.78 5.36
CA THR A 413 12.01 -2.51 6.63
C THR A 413 11.71 -4.01 6.49
N LEU A 414 10.76 -4.37 5.62
CA LEU A 414 10.47 -5.78 5.34
C LEU A 414 11.48 -6.39 4.36
N THR A 415 11.84 -5.64 3.31
CA THR A 415 12.72 -6.17 2.24
C THR A 415 14.19 -6.19 2.62
N GLN A 416 14.62 -5.37 3.60
CA GLN A 416 15.98 -5.28 4.11
C GLN A 416 16.16 -5.98 5.47
N ALA A 417 15.14 -6.73 5.92
CA ALA A 417 15.27 -7.53 7.14
C ALA A 417 16.37 -8.60 6.98
N PRO A 418 17.08 -8.98 8.06
CA PRO A 418 18.25 -9.85 7.98
C PRO A 418 17.98 -11.23 7.35
N SER A 419 16.76 -11.73 7.45
CA SER A 419 16.35 -12.98 6.81
C SER A 419 14.86 -12.95 6.41
N PRO A 420 14.44 -13.78 5.46
CA PRO A 420 13.03 -13.97 5.13
C PRO A 420 12.17 -14.34 6.34
N GLY A 421 12.73 -15.02 7.34
CA GLY A 421 12.05 -15.38 8.59
C GLY A 421 11.66 -14.16 9.42
N HIS A 422 12.50 -13.11 9.48
CA HIS A 422 12.14 -11.85 10.14
C HIS A 422 10.96 -11.17 9.46
N SER A 423 10.97 -11.10 8.13
CA SER A 423 9.88 -10.49 7.34
C SER A 423 8.59 -11.27 7.52
N LEU A 424 8.65 -12.61 7.40
CA LEU A 424 7.48 -13.46 7.56
C LEU A 424 6.89 -13.35 8.97
N LEU A 425 7.71 -13.45 10.02
CA LEU A 425 7.25 -13.34 11.41
C LEU A 425 6.60 -11.97 11.68
N THR A 426 7.21 -10.90 11.14
CA THR A 426 6.66 -9.54 11.26
C THR A 426 5.27 -9.44 10.62
N LEU A 427 5.11 -10.00 9.43
CA LEU A 427 3.83 -10.01 8.72
C LEU A 427 2.77 -10.87 9.43
N LEU A 428 3.16 -12.08 9.90
CA LEU A 428 2.25 -12.95 10.65
C LEU A 428 1.75 -12.33 11.95
N ASP A 429 2.63 -11.63 12.67
CA ASP A 429 2.30 -10.92 13.91
C ASP A 429 1.37 -9.73 13.67
N ALA A 430 1.63 -8.99 12.59
CA ALA A 430 0.86 -7.80 12.27
C ALA A 430 -0.50 -8.10 11.65
N LEU A 431 -0.54 -8.99 10.66
CA LEU A 431 -1.74 -9.27 9.86
C LEU A 431 -2.64 -10.35 10.49
N GLN A 432 -2.04 -11.32 11.17
CA GLN A 432 -2.75 -12.44 11.80
C GLN A 432 -3.76 -13.12 10.86
N PRO A 433 -3.33 -13.57 9.67
CA PRO A 433 -4.23 -14.22 8.72
C PRO A 433 -4.85 -15.49 9.31
N VAL A 434 -6.03 -15.87 8.82
CA VAL A 434 -6.70 -17.15 9.14
C VAL A 434 -6.87 -17.95 7.86
N GLY A 435 -6.78 -19.27 7.95
CA GLY A 435 -6.91 -20.17 6.82
C GLY A 435 -5.60 -20.37 6.07
N VAL A 436 -5.69 -20.53 4.76
CA VAL A 436 -4.55 -20.76 3.87
C VAL A 436 -4.30 -19.49 3.04
N THR A 437 -3.07 -18.99 3.09
CA THR A 437 -2.64 -17.80 2.33
C THR A 437 -1.19 -17.90 1.91
N THR A 438 -0.85 -17.32 0.76
CA THR A 438 0.53 -17.15 0.30
C THR A 438 1.02 -15.74 0.62
N LEU A 439 2.15 -15.64 1.32
CA LEU A 439 2.82 -14.37 1.60
C LEU A 439 3.93 -14.15 0.59
N VAL A 440 3.84 -13.04 -0.14
CA VAL A 440 4.78 -12.64 -1.19
C VAL A 440 5.42 -11.31 -0.81
N LEU A 441 6.74 -11.21 -0.99
CA LEU A 441 7.52 -10.00 -0.73
C LEU A 441 7.98 -9.38 -2.05
N ASP A 442 7.65 -8.12 -2.26
CA ASP A 442 8.16 -7.31 -3.37
C ASP A 442 9.55 -6.75 -3.01
N GLN A 443 10.59 -7.54 -3.21
CA GLN A 443 11.96 -7.20 -2.79
C GLN A 443 12.52 -5.96 -3.45
N SER A 444 12.12 -5.69 -4.70
CA SER A 444 12.65 -4.59 -5.50
C SER A 444 11.68 -3.41 -5.62
N ASN A 445 10.55 -3.45 -4.91
CA ASN A 445 9.47 -2.44 -4.95
C ASN A 445 8.93 -2.21 -6.38
N LEU A 446 8.67 -3.29 -7.10
CA LEU A 446 8.21 -3.28 -8.50
C LEU A 446 6.70 -3.10 -8.64
N THR A 447 5.93 -3.35 -7.59
CA THR A 447 4.45 -3.33 -7.64
C THR A 447 3.91 -1.98 -8.13
N ALA A 448 4.42 -0.86 -7.61
CA ALA A 448 3.99 0.46 -8.05
C ALA A 448 4.46 0.80 -9.49
N PRO A 449 5.73 0.60 -9.88
CA PRO A 449 6.18 0.67 -11.27
C PRO A 449 5.31 -0.13 -12.24
N LEU A 450 5.02 -1.39 -11.93
CA LEU A 450 4.16 -2.25 -12.74
C LEU A 450 2.73 -1.71 -12.85
N GLY A 451 2.18 -1.21 -11.73
CA GLY A 451 0.86 -0.59 -11.74
C GLY A 451 0.78 0.70 -12.57
N ALA A 452 1.88 1.46 -12.67
CA ALA A 452 1.97 2.60 -13.58
C ALA A 452 2.06 2.14 -15.05
N ALA A 453 2.80 1.06 -15.31
CA ALA A 453 2.97 0.47 -16.65
C ALA A 453 1.71 -0.24 -17.17
N ALA A 454 0.81 -0.68 -16.30
CA ALA A 454 -0.32 -1.56 -16.64
C ALA A 454 -1.24 -1.05 -17.75
N ARG A 455 -1.34 0.27 -17.93
CA ARG A 455 -2.14 0.88 -19.02
C ARG A 455 -1.40 0.95 -20.35
N LEU A 456 -0.07 0.87 -20.34
CA LEU A 456 0.78 0.97 -21.51
C LEU A 456 1.16 -0.42 -22.03
N ASN A 457 1.53 -1.30 -21.14
CA ASN A 457 1.96 -2.66 -21.46
C ASN A 457 1.45 -3.65 -20.41
N PRO A 458 0.20 -4.13 -20.52
CA PRO A 458 -0.36 -5.10 -19.56
C PRO A 458 0.34 -6.46 -19.64
N VAL A 459 0.91 -6.84 -20.80
CA VAL A 459 1.63 -8.11 -20.97
C VAL A 459 2.91 -8.13 -20.14
N LEU A 460 3.68 -7.03 -20.15
CA LEU A 460 4.84 -6.86 -19.29
C LEU A 460 4.47 -7.09 -17.82
N VAL A 461 3.38 -6.46 -17.36
CA VAL A 461 2.96 -6.56 -15.95
C VAL A 461 2.68 -8.00 -15.56
N VAL A 462 1.91 -8.73 -16.38
CA VAL A 462 1.59 -10.14 -16.12
C VAL A 462 2.85 -10.98 -16.08
N GLN A 463 3.71 -10.86 -17.07
CA GLN A 463 4.92 -11.69 -17.19
C GLN A 463 5.92 -11.43 -16.07
N VAL A 464 6.05 -10.17 -15.60
CA VAL A 464 6.92 -9.85 -14.47
C VAL A 464 6.32 -10.32 -13.15
N LEU A 465 5.00 -10.21 -12.94
CA LEU A 465 4.33 -10.74 -11.76
C LEU A 465 4.45 -12.28 -11.64
N GLU A 466 4.49 -12.98 -12.78
CA GLU A 466 4.70 -14.44 -12.83
C GLU A 466 6.17 -14.86 -12.74
N SER A 467 7.09 -13.91 -12.74
CA SER A 467 8.53 -14.18 -12.68
C SER A 467 9.05 -14.31 -11.24
N SER A 468 10.33 -14.68 -11.11
CA SER A 468 11.04 -14.72 -9.82
C SER A 468 11.37 -13.34 -9.22
N ALA A 469 10.90 -12.24 -9.82
CA ALA A 469 11.11 -10.88 -9.30
C ALA A 469 10.37 -10.62 -7.97
N PHE A 470 9.35 -11.42 -7.69
CA PHE A 470 8.61 -11.43 -6.43
C PHE A 470 8.97 -12.65 -5.61
N LEU A 471 9.33 -12.45 -4.34
CA LEU A 471 9.75 -13.53 -3.46
C LEU A 471 8.55 -14.14 -2.75
N SER A 472 8.18 -15.37 -3.09
CA SER A 472 7.24 -16.15 -2.28
C SER A 472 7.91 -16.53 -0.97
N LEU A 473 7.51 -15.90 0.15
CA LEU A 473 8.05 -16.21 1.47
C LEU A 473 7.63 -17.60 1.94
N ALA A 474 6.34 -17.85 1.96
CA ALA A 474 5.75 -19.15 2.34
C ALA A 474 4.29 -19.24 1.93
N THR A 475 3.79 -20.44 1.70
CA THR A 475 2.37 -20.74 1.90
C THR A 475 2.12 -20.94 3.40
N VAL A 476 1.22 -20.16 3.98
CA VAL A 476 0.92 -20.17 5.41
C VAL A 476 -0.43 -20.78 5.67
N ILE A 477 -0.49 -21.71 6.64
CA ILE A 477 -1.73 -22.29 7.16
C ILE A 477 -1.90 -21.80 8.59
N SER A 478 -2.93 -21.00 8.83
CA SER A 478 -3.21 -20.43 10.15
C SER A 478 -4.54 -20.97 10.69
N PRO A 479 -4.53 -22.09 11.42
CA PRO A 479 -5.72 -22.60 12.09
C PRO A 479 -6.11 -21.70 13.25
N ALA A 480 -7.39 -21.40 13.38
CA ALA A 480 -7.94 -20.67 14.51
C ALA A 480 -8.75 -21.64 15.41
N ALA A 481 -8.41 -21.69 16.68
CA ALA A 481 -9.07 -22.54 17.67
C ALA A 481 -9.05 -21.91 19.07
N HIS A 482 -10.09 -22.16 19.84
CA HIS A 482 -10.20 -21.71 21.25
C HIS A 482 -9.99 -22.89 22.22
N VAL A 483 -8.75 -23.35 22.29
CA VAL A 483 -8.35 -24.44 23.18
C VAL A 483 -7.10 -24.07 23.97
N ARG A 484 -6.76 -24.88 24.98
CA ARG A 484 -5.55 -24.66 25.79
C ARG A 484 -4.29 -24.89 24.96
N LEU A 485 -3.22 -24.14 25.30
CA LEU A 485 -1.90 -24.34 24.69
C LEU A 485 -1.44 -25.81 24.82
N GLY A 486 -0.84 -26.34 23.75
CA GLY A 486 -0.39 -27.72 23.67
C GLY A 486 -1.46 -28.73 23.22
N THR A 487 -2.74 -28.33 23.12
CA THR A 487 -3.79 -29.21 22.61
C THR A 487 -3.63 -29.41 21.10
N PRO A 488 -3.70 -30.65 20.56
CA PRO A 488 -3.71 -30.89 19.12
C PRO A 488 -4.95 -30.27 18.47
N ILE A 489 -4.74 -29.42 17.45
CA ILE A 489 -5.84 -28.69 16.76
C ILE A 489 -5.97 -29.04 15.27
N LEU A 490 -4.94 -29.65 14.68
CA LEU A 490 -4.93 -30.01 13.27
C LEU A 490 -4.09 -31.26 13.05
N ARG A 491 -4.63 -32.23 12.33
CA ARG A 491 -3.85 -33.29 11.69
C ARG A 491 -3.62 -32.90 10.24
N LEU A 492 -2.37 -32.95 9.84
CA LEU A 492 -1.91 -32.59 8.51
C LEU A 492 -1.27 -33.80 7.86
N ARG A 493 -1.77 -34.22 6.67
CA ARG A 493 -1.10 -35.17 5.81
C ARG A 493 -0.57 -34.46 4.59
N VAL A 494 0.70 -34.62 4.33
CA VAL A 494 1.41 -34.08 3.18
C VAL A 494 1.68 -35.20 2.19
N THR A 495 1.25 -35.05 0.95
CA THR A 495 1.59 -35.95 -0.16
C THR A 495 2.44 -35.12 -1.13
N TYR A 496 3.71 -35.47 -1.24
CA TYR A 496 4.67 -34.84 -2.14
C TYR A 496 4.48 -35.32 -3.60
N GLU A 497 5.04 -34.62 -4.57
CA GLU A 497 5.00 -35.04 -5.98
C GLU A 497 5.75 -36.38 -6.23
N SER A 498 6.73 -36.73 -5.38
CA SER A 498 7.40 -38.03 -5.39
C SER A 498 6.46 -39.21 -5.03
N GLY A 499 5.29 -38.90 -4.47
CA GLY A 499 4.37 -39.91 -3.92
C GLY A 499 4.59 -40.22 -2.43
N ASP A 500 5.66 -39.66 -1.83
CA ASP A 500 5.90 -39.82 -0.40
C ASP A 500 4.81 -39.16 0.44
N GLU A 501 4.45 -39.78 1.54
CA GLU A 501 3.46 -39.23 2.48
C GLU A 501 4.08 -39.05 3.87
N THR A 502 3.79 -37.88 4.47
CA THR A 502 4.16 -37.59 5.86
C THR A 502 2.97 -37.04 6.61
N SER A 503 2.83 -37.35 7.89
CA SER A 503 1.75 -36.85 8.73
C SER A 503 2.27 -36.14 9.95
N PHE A 504 1.65 -34.99 10.28
CA PHE A 504 2.00 -34.13 11.40
C PHE A 504 0.78 -33.88 12.27
N GLU A 505 1.00 -33.72 13.56
CA GLU A 505 -0.01 -33.24 14.50
C GLU A 505 0.39 -31.87 15.03
N ILE A 506 -0.40 -30.86 14.71
CA ILE A 506 -0.15 -29.46 15.04
C ILE A 506 -0.87 -29.11 16.33
N LYS A 507 -0.14 -28.52 17.26
CA LYS A 507 -0.65 -28.15 18.59
C LYS A 507 -0.87 -26.65 18.72
N GLN A 508 -1.91 -26.25 19.45
CA GLN A 508 -2.17 -24.86 19.79
C GLN A 508 -0.93 -24.24 20.45
N GLY A 509 -0.51 -23.07 19.94
CA GLY A 509 0.66 -22.33 20.41
C GLY A 509 1.94 -22.61 19.63
N SER A 510 1.95 -23.57 18.68
CA SER A 510 3.13 -23.84 17.85
C SER A 510 3.22 -22.94 16.63
N LEU A 511 4.43 -22.77 16.16
CA LEU A 511 4.79 -22.28 14.83
C LEU A 511 5.72 -23.35 14.22
N ASP A 512 5.31 -23.94 13.12
CA ASP A 512 6.02 -25.07 12.50
C ASP A 512 6.31 -24.74 11.03
N ALA A 513 7.48 -25.13 10.53
CA ALA A 513 7.85 -25.02 9.13
C ALA A 513 7.99 -26.41 8.52
N LEU A 514 7.25 -26.66 7.44
CA LEU A 514 7.37 -27.89 6.66
C LEU A 514 8.34 -27.64 5.50
N PRO A 515 9.39 -28.42 5.35
CA PRO A 515 10.32 -28.28 4.25
C PRO A 515 9.62 -28.67 2.94
N LEU A 516 9.36 -27.69 2.11
CA LEU A 516 8.93 -27.87 0.73
C LEU A 516 9.74 -26.86 -0.11
N PRO A 517 10.65 -27.35 -0.98
CA PRO A 517 11.49 -26.47 -1.76
C PRO A 517 10.71 -25.42 -2.55
N MET A 518 11.34 -24.26 -2.79
CA MET A 518 10.71 -23.17 -3.52
C MET A 518 10.30 -23.63 -4.93
N GLY A 519 9.02 -23.42 -5.25
CA GLY A 519 8.44 -23.80 -6.54
C GLY A 519 7.92 -25.24 -6.62
N GLU A 520 8.32 -26.13 -5.70
CA GLU A 520 7.76 -27.47 -5.63
C GLU A 520 6.33 -27.45 -5.06
N SER A 521 5.50 -28.39 -5.49
CA SER A 521 4.13 -28.46 -4.99
C SER A 521 3.88 -29.74 -4.20
N ALA A 522 2.96 -29.63 -3.25
CA ALA A 522 2.48 -30.75 -2.46
C ALA A 522 0.96 -30.66 -2.26
N ARG A 523 0.34 -31.78 -2.02
CA ARG A 523 -1.06 -31.82 -1.62
C ARG A 523 -1.15 -32.00 -0.12
N LEU A 524 -1.80 -31.05 0.55
CA LEU A 524 -2.05 -31.10 1.98
C LEU A 524 -3.48 -31.50 2.25
N ARG A 525 -3.69 -32.51 3.09
CA ARG A 525 -5.00 -32.85 3.64
C ARG A 525 -5.08 -32.34 5.07
N LEU A 526 -5.95 -31.35 5.27
CA LEU A 526 -6.20 -30.69 6.56
C LEU A 526 -7.38 -31.38 7.26
N GLN A 527 -7.15 -31.88 8.45
CA GLN A 527 -8.18 -32.45 9.31
C GLN A 527 -8.22 -31.68 10.63
N PRO A 528 -9.11 -30.67 10.75
CA PRO A 528 -9.25 -29.90 11.98
C PRO A 528 -9.74 -30.78 13.14
N LEU A 529 -9.21 -30.51 14.33
CA LEU A 529 -9.63 -31.08 15.59
C LEU A 529 -10.27 -29.98 16.45
N HIS A 530 -11.10 -30.35 17.43
CA HIS A 530 -11.73 -29.40 18.36
C HIS A 530 -12.43 -28.22 17.67
N ARG A 531 -13.01 -28.43 16.49
CA ARG A 531 -13.67 -27.39 15.67
C ARG A 531 -12.73 -26.24 15.28
N ALA A 532 -11.43 -26.49 15.16
CA ALA A 532 -10.51 -25.47 14.60
C ALA A 532 -10.98 -25.05 13.20
N ASP A 533 -10.87 -23.76 12.89
CA ASP A 533 -11.15 -23.23 11.56
C ASP A 533 -9.83 -23.13 10.78
N VAL A 534 -9.76 -23.78 9.63
CA VAL A 534 -8.61 -23.77 8.71
C VAL A 534 -8.93 -23.02 7.41
N GLY A 535 -10.02 -22.24 7.39
CA GLY A 535 -10.42 -21.46 6.22
C GLY A 535 -11.08 -22.29 5.10
N MET A 536 -11.59 -23.48 5.40
CA MET A 536 -12.22 -24.40 4.43
C MET A 536 -13.73 -24.53 4.64
N GLY A 537 -14.41 -23.39 4.79
CA GLY A 537 -15.87 -23.34 4.92
C GLY A 537 -16.37 -23.37 6.36
N GLY A 538 -15.51 -23.05 7.34
CA GLY A 538 -15.85 -22.81 8.73
C GLY A 538 -15.30 -23.82 9.73
N PRO A 539 -15.59 -23.61 11.03
CA PRO A 539 -15.02 -24.41 12.12
C PRO A 539 -15.28 -25.92 12.01
N GLY A 540 -14.20 -26.72 12.12
CA GLY A 540 -14.24 -28.17 12.03
C GLY A 540 -14.33 -28.74 10.61
N ARG A 541 -14.44 -27.89 9.59
CA ARG A 541 -14.40 -28.30 8.19
C ARG A 541 -12.96 -28.36 7.70
N GLY A 542 -12.55 -29.49 7.19
CA GLY A 542 -11.26 -29.73 6.57
C GLY A 542 -11.39 -30.04 5.09
N GLY A 543 -10.26 -30.27 4.44
CA GLY A 543 -10.23 -30.55 3.01
C GLY A 543 -8.83 -30.81 2.52
N SER A 544 -8.68 -30.87 1.19
CA SER A 544 -7.39 -30.96 0.53
C SER A 544 -7.10 -29.67 -0.22
N VAL A 545 -5.87 -29.18 -0.09
CA VAL A 545 -5.37 -28.00 -0.81
C VAL A 545 -4.03 -28.33 -1.45
N ARG A 546 -3.81 -27.85 -2.67
CA ARG A 546 -2.49 -27.86 -3.28
C ARG A 546 -1.75 -26.61 -2.82
N VAL A 547 -0.52 -26.76 -2.38
CA VAL A 547 0.35 -25.69 -1.93
C VAL A 547 1.64 -25.70 -2.73
N VAL A 548 2.29 -24.54 -2.82
CA VAL A 548 3.60 -24.39 -3.45
C VAL A 548 4.56 -23.90 -2.38
N GLY A 549 5.75 -24.49 -2.31
CA GLY A 549 6.79 -24.09 -1.39
C GLY A 549 7.31 -22.68 -1.72
N GLY A 550 7.40 -21.83 -0.70
CA GLY A 550 8.16 -20.58 -0.76
C GLY A 550 9.59 -20.78 -0.28
N VAL A 551 10.32 -19.68 -0.07
CA VAL A 551 11.70 -19.72 0.49
C VAL A 551 11.73 -20.40 1.85
N LEU A 552 10.67 -20.26 2.64
CA LEU A 552 10.51 -20.88 3.96
C LEU A 552 9.59 -22.13 3.91
N GLY A 553 9.34 -22.65 2.71
CA GLY A 553 8.46 -23.80 2.51
C GLY A 553 6.99 -23.53 2.79
N VAL A 554 6.36 -24.38 3.60
CA VAL A 554 4.99 -24.20 4.10
C VAL A 554 5.05 -23.97 5.60
N VAL A 555 4.45 -22.90 6.09
CA VAL A 555 4.48 -22.53 7.50
C VAL A 555 3.10 -22.73 8.12
N ILE A 556 3.03 -23.41 9.25
CA ILE A 556 1.80 -23.58 10.03
C ILE A 556 1.88 -22.68 11.26
N ASP A 557 1.03 -21.64 11.28
CA ASP A 557 0.95 -20.70 12.40
C ASP A 557 -0.24 -21.01 13.31
N ALA A 558 -0.04 -21.91 14.25
CA ALA A 558 -1.01 -22.33 15.25
C ALA A 558 -0.90 -21.56 16.57
N ARG A 559 -0.22 -20.39 16.59
CA ARG A 559 -0.02 -19.58 17.80
C ARG A 559 -1.31 -18.99 18.39
N GLY A 560 -2.40 -19.05 17.65
CA GLY A 560 -3.73 -18.56 18.05
C GLY A 560 -4.14 -17.28 17.34
N ARG A 561 -5.47 -17.09 17.27
CA ARG A 561 -6.09 -15.89 16.68
C ARG A 561 -7.19 -15.39 17.63
N PRO A 562 -7.13 -14.14 18.12
CA PRO A 562 -6.00 -13.21 18.00
C PRO A 562 -4.75 -13.72 18.75
N LEU A 563 -3.56 -13.33 18.27
CA LEU A 563 -2.28 -13.71 18.90
C LEU A 563 -2.18 -13.08 20.30
N ARG A 564 -2.02 -13.94 21.31
CA ARG A 564 -1.83 -13.55 22.70
C ARG A 564 -0.38 -13.78 23.10
N LEU A 565 0.33 -12.68 23.35
CA LEU A 565 1.70 -12.73 23.87
C LEU A 565 1.66 -12.79 25.40
N PRO A 566 2.60 -13.53 26.04
CA PRO A 566 2.72 -13.51 27.51
C PRO A 566 3.03 -12.11 28.03
N ASP A 567 2.56 -11.80 29.22
CA ASP A 567 2.87 -10.52 29.89
C ASP A 567 4.33 -10.47 30.36
N ASP A 568 4.94 -11.61 30.66
CA ASP A 568 6.34 -11.73 31.03
C ASP A 568 7.28 -11.51 29.85
N ALA A 569 8.18 -10.52 29.96
CA ALA A 569 9.10 -10.13 28.89
C ALA A 569 10.13 -11.22 28.58
N GLY A 570 10.59 -11.98 29.58
CA GLY A 570 11.52 -13.10 29.38
C GLY A 570 10.89 -14.21 28.54
N ARG A 571 9.66 -14.60 28.88
CA ARG A 571 8.89 -15.59 28.11
C ARG A 571 8.59 -15.13 26.69
N ARG A 572 8.27 -13.85 26.49
CA ARG A 572 8.09 -13.30 25.12
C ARG A 572 9.37 -13.43 24.30
N ARG A 573 10.52 -13.07 24.88
CA ARG A 573 11.84 -13.18 24.26
C ARG A 573 12.16 -14.61 23.84
N ASP A 574 11.93 -15.58 24.75
CA ASP A 574 12.22 -16.99 24.47
C ASP A 574 11.32 -17.54 23.35
N LEU A 575 10.04 -17.16 23.36
CA LEU A 575 9.10 -17.54 22.30
C LEU A 575 9.49 -16.92 20.96
N TYR A 576 9.86 -15.64 20.95
CA TYR A 576 10.28 -14.95 19.73
C TYR A 576 11.53 -15.60 19.13
N LYS A 577 12.55 -15.89 19.94
CA LYS A 577 13.74 -16.62 19.50
C LYS A 577 13.40 -17.98 18.92
N LYS A 578 12.53 -18.73 19.59
CA LYS A 578 12.05 -20.04 19.11
C LYS A 578 11.34 -19.92 17.76
N TRP A 579 10.44 -18.96 17.62
CA TRP A 579 9.71 -18.76 16.35
C TRP A 579 10.65 -18.33 15.22
N LEU A 580 11.56 -17.43 15.52
CA LEU A 580 12.53 -16.96 14.53
C LEU A 580 13.47 -18.09 14.11
N TRP A 581 13.95 -18.91 15.07
CA TRP A 581 14.74 -20.10 14.78
C TRP A 581 13.98 -21.06 13.86
N THR A 582 12.71 -21.33 14.15
CA THR A 582 11.85 -22.19 13.30
C THR A 582 11.77 -21.69 11.86
N LEU A 583 11.81 -20.37 11.66
CA LEU A 583 11.76 -19.72 10.36
C LEU A 583 13.18 -19.44 9.76
N GLY A 584 14.22 -20.09 10.27
CA GLY A 584 15.59 -19.95 9.73
C GLY A 584 16.22 -18.57 9.93
N GLY A 585 15.74 -17.80 10.89
CA GLY A 585 16.21 -16.43 11.19
C GLY A 585 17.06 -16.34 12.48
N GLY A 586 17.54 -17.47 12.99
CA GLY A 586 18.36 -17.55 14.21
C GLY A 586 19.83 -17.38 13.97
#